data_346edb1e890ef0cca93b6986327a59e4
#
_entry.id   346edb1e890ef0cca93b6986327a59e4
#
_cell.length_a   1.000
_cell.length_b   1.000
_cell.length_c   1.000
_cell.angle_alpha   90.00
_cell.angle_beta   90.00
_cell.angle_gamma   90.00
#
_symmetry.space_group_name_H-M   'P 1'
#
loop_
_entity.id
_entity.type
_entity.pdbx_description
1 polymer ?
#
loop_
_entity_poly.entity_id
_entity_poly.type
_entity_poly.pdbx_seq_one_letter_code
_entity_poly.pdbx_strand_id
1 'polypeptide(L)'
;MLRKLCTGGLLVAGMMAAPVAFSQSVHQALSELESIMADDARREAAYAAGQERILFCGSCHGKDGNSRRDYIPNLADQHPLYLFEQFEKFGNGVREDYVMSKLAQSLTVEERINIAVYYSLQQAKPRTSPAPDLIDAGRAKFQAKCSACHGKEAEGFRDMPRLAGQPSEYIKIALKRFKDMDPAVQSSPMIGIAAPL
;
A
#
# COMPACT_ATOMS: atom_id res chain seq x y z
N MET A 1 -59.01 -10.26 -45.10
CA MET A 1 -57.56 -10.23 -45.35
C MET A 1 -56.87 -9.56 -44.13
N LEU A 2 -56.39 -10.33 -43.18
CA LEU A 2 -55.68 -9.82 -41.98
C LEU A 2 -54.17 -9.99 -42.16
N ARG A 3 -53.43 -8.89 -42.20
CA ARG A 3 -51.93 -8.87 -42.16
C ARG A 3 -51.47 -9.00 -40.74
N LYS A 4 -50.74 -10.05 -40.40
CA LYS A 4 -50.00 -10.22 -39.15
C LYS A 4 -48.71 -9.42 -39.22
N LEU A 5 -48.54 -8.41 -38.30
CA LEU A 5 -47.27 -7.77 -38.08
C LEU A 5 -46.45 -8.64 -37.07
N CYS A 6 -45.29 -9.11 -37.49
CA CYS A 6 -44.29 -9.71 -36.61
C CYS A 6 -43.45 -8.58 -36.04
N THR A 7 -43.53 -8.36 -34.72
CA THR A 7 -42.63 -7.51 -34.00
C THR A 7 -41.42 -8.35 -33.54
N GLY A 8 -40.28 -8.16 -34.21
CA GLY A 8 -39.00 -8.74 -33.79
C GLY A 8 -38.43 -7.93 -32.61
N GLY A 9 -38.35 -8.57 -31.46
CA GLY A 9 -37.66 -8.00 -30.28
C GLY A 9 -36.14 -8.10 -30.44
N LEU A 10 -35.47 -6.98 -30.47
CA LEU A 10 -33.99 -6.88 -30.39
C LEU A 10 -33.56 -7.12 -28.95
N LEU A 11 -32.97 -8.27 -28.67
CA LEU A 11 -32.24 -8.53 -27.40
C LEU A 11 -30.90 -7.85 -27.49
N VAL A 12 -30.74 -6.73 -26.75
CA VAL A 12 -29.46 -6.08 -26.54
C VAL A 12 -28.74 -6.84 -25.42
N ALA A 13 -27.73 -7.65 -25.80
CA ALA A 13 -26.82 -8.26 -24.84
C ALA A 13 -25.91 -7.17 -24.24
N GLY A 14 -26.18 -6.80 -23.00
CA GLY A 14 -25.32 -5.90 -22.23
C GLY A 14 -23.98 -6.57 -21.93
N MET A 15 -22.91 -6.11 -22.57
CA MET A 15 -21.53 -6.51 -22.28
C MET A 15 -21.13 -5.96 -20.89
N MET A 16 -20.90 -6.85 -19.92
CA MET A 16 -20.25 -6.51 -18.64
C MET A 16 -18.73 -6.29 -18.87
N ALA A 17 -18.34 -5.03 -19.10
CA ALA A 17 -16.94 -4.64 -19.35
C ALA A 17 -16.17 -4.14 -18.11
N ALA A 18 -16.69 -4.34 -16.90
CA ALA A 18 -16.17 -3.69 -15.69
C ALA A 18 -14.79 -4.20 -15.16
N PRO A 19 -14.41 -5.51 -15.17
CA PRO A 19 -13.16 -5.94 -14.52
C PRO A 19 -11.89 -5.59 -15.28
N VAL A 20 -11.95 -5.48 -16.60
CA VAL A 20 -10.77 -5.19 -17.44
C VAL A 20 -10.34 -3.72 -17.31
N ALA A 21 -11.28 -2.80 -17.21
CA ALA A 21 -10.98 -1.35 -17.07
C ALA A 21 -10.27 -1.01 -15.76
N PHE A 22 -10.61 -1.68 -14.66
CA PHE A 22 -9.97 -1.45 -13.36
C PHE A 22 -8.52 -1.94 -13.32
N SER A 23 -8.24 -3.13 -13.84
CA SER A 23 -6.88 -3.69 -13.90
C SER A 23 -5.95 -2.83 -14.77
N GLN A 24 -6.43 -2.32 -15.90
CA GLN A 24 -5.68 -1.43 -16.78
C GLN A 24 -5.36 -0.09 -16.08
N SER A 25 -6.29 0.46 -15.30
CA SER A 25 -6.07 1.74 -14.60
C SER A 25 -4.99 1.65 -13.51
N VAL A 26 -4.94 0.56 -12.74
CA VAL A 26 -3.90 0.34 -11.72
C VAL A 26 -2.53 0.16 -12.37
N HIS A 27 -2.44 -0.62 -13.43
CA HIS A 27 -1.18 -0.81 -14.16
C HIS A 27 -0.64 0.49 -14.77
N GLN A 28 -1.53 1.31 -15.34
CA GLN A 28 -1.18 2.63 -15.84
C GLN A 28 -0.69 3.55 -14.74
N ALA A 29 -1.34 3.54 -13.57
CA ALA A 29 -0.93 4.36 -12.42
C ALA A 29 0.45 3.95 -11.87
N LEU A 30 0.76 2.64 -11.84
CA LEU A 30 2.08 2.15 -11.44
C LEU A 30 3.16 2.58 -12.45
N SER A 31 2.90 2.48 -13.75
CA SER A 31 3.81 2.95 -14.80
C SER A 31 4.02 4.47 -14.73
N GLU A 32 2.96 5.22 -14.46
CA GLU A 32 3.03 6.67 -14.26
C GLU A 32 3.89 7.03 -13.04
N LEU A 33 3.69 6.34 -11.92
CA LEU A 33 4.50 6.54 -10.72
C LEU A 33 5.99 6.24 -10.96
N GLU A 34 6.31 5.15 -11.66
CA GLU A 34 7.69 4.83 -12.05
C GLU A 34 8.30 5.92 -12.94
N SER A 35 7.53 6.44 -13.88
CA SER A 35 7.95 7.54 -14.75
C SER A 35 8.18 8.85 -13.98
N ILE A 36 7.33 9.17 -13.01
CA ILE A 36 7.50 10.33 -12.10
C ILE A 36 8.79 10.16 -11.28
N MET A 37 9.02 8.99 -10.71
CA MET A 37 10.22 8.74 -9.90
C MET A 37 11.52 8.81 -10.68
N ALA A 38 11.49 8.56 -12.00
CA ALA A 38 12.64 8.62 -12.89
C ALA A 38 12.96 10.03 -13.40
N ASP A 39 12.04 10.99 -13.29
CA ASP A 39 12.19 12.37 -13.80
C ASP A 39 12.21 13.36 -12.62
N ASP A 40 13.31 14.12 -12.48
CA ASP A 40 13.53 15.00 -11.35
C ASP A 40 12.48 16.12 -11.26
N ALA A 41 12.09 16.72 -12.37
CA ALA A 41 11.13 17.83 -12.38
C ALA A 41 9.70 17.33 -12.05
N ARG A 42 9.33 16.18 -12.58
CA ARG A 42 8.04 15.56 -12.28
C ARG A 42 7.96 15.08 -10.83
N ARG A 43 9.06 14.53 -10.32
CA ARG A 43 9.16 14.08 -8.93
C ARG A 43 9.06 15.25 -7.94
N GLU A 44 9.71 16.38 -8.24
CA GLU A 44 9.59 17.60 -7.44
C GLU A 44 8.16 18.16 -7.45
N ALA A 45 7.52 18.20 -8.63
CA ALA A 45 6.13 18.63 -8.75
C ALA A 45 5.16 17.71 -7.96
N ALA A 46 5.32 16.40 -8.09
CA ALA A 46 4.52 15.43 -7.33
C ALA A 46 4.77 15.53 -5.81
N TYR A 47 6.03 15.77 -5.40
CA TYR A 47 6.37 16.01 -4.00
C TYR A 47 5.65 17.24 -3.44
N ALA A 48 5.69 18.37 -4.16
CA ALA A 48 5.02 19.61 -3.74
C ALA A 48 3.50 19.41 -3.64
N ALA A 49 2.87 18.80 -4.64
CA ALA A 49 1.44 18.49 -4.62
C ALA A 49 1.08 17.52 -3.47
N GLY A 50 1.91 16.51 -3.22
CA GLY A 50 1.75 15.60 -2.08
C GLY A 50 1.83 16.34 -0.75
N GLN A 51 2.79 17.25 -0.59
CA GLN A 51 2.96 18.06 0.63
C GLN A 51 1.71 18.88 0.98
N GLU A 52 1.04 19.43 0.00
CA GLU A 52 -0.23 20.15 0.21
C GLU A 52 -1.35 19.23 0.68
N ARG A 53 -1.30 17.95 0.30
CA ARG A 53 -2.38 17.00 0.53
C ARG A 53 -2.27 16.25 1.86
N ILE A 54 -1.10 16.20 2.51
CA ILE A 54 -0.83 15.36 3.71
C ILE A 54 -1.38 15.94 5.03
N LEU A 55 -2.11 17.05 5.02
CA LEU A 55 -2.55 17.72 6.25
C LEU A 55 -3.26 16.76 7.22
N PHE A 56 -4.21 15.96 6.72
CA PHE A 56 -4.91 14.96 7.54
C PHE A 56 -4.05 13.73 7.83
N CYS A 57 -3.23 13.30 6.89
CA CYS A 57 -2.34 12.14 7.05
C CYS A 57 -1.33 12.37 8.18
N GLY A 58 -0.78 13.57 8.25
CA GLY A 58 0.22 13.96 9.23
C GLY A 58 -0.26 13.93 10.69
N SER A 59 -1.57 13.96 10.94
CA SER A 59 -2.12 13.84 12.29
C SER A 59 -1.89 12.47 12.93
N CYS A 60 -1.83 11.43 12.10
CA CYS A 60 -1.60 10.04 12.51
C CYS A 60 -0.19 9.56 12.16
N HIS A 61 0.24 9.75 10.93
CA HIS A 61 1.51 9.24 10.41
C HIS A 61 2.70 10.18 10.63
N GLY A 62 2.48 11.39 11.17
CA GLY A 62 3.48 12.44 11.22
C GLY A 62 3.58 13.22 9.90
N LYS A 63 3.85 14.53 9.97
CA LYS A 63 4.03 15.35 8.76
C LYS A 63 5.21 14.86 7.92
N ASP A 64 6.26 14.41 8.59
CA ASP A 64 7.47 13.82 8.02
C ASP A 64 7.37 12.29 7.84
N GLY A 65 6.19 11.72 7.96
CA GLY A 65 5.97 10.28 7.84
C GLY A 65 6.48 9.43 9.01
N ASN A 66 6.99 10.05 10.07
CA ASN A 66 7.43 9.36 11.28
C ASN A 66 6.33 9.43 12.35
N SER A 67 5.54 8.37 12.48
CA SER A 67 4.45 8.30 13.44
C SER A 67 4.96 8.39 14.88
N ARG A 68 4.24 9.12 15.72
CA ARG A 68 4.47 9.14 17.18
C ARG A 68 3.74 8.03 17.92
N ARG A 69 2.86 7.29 17.21
CA ARG A 69 2.04 6.22 17.78
C ARG A 69 2.59 4.88 17.34
N ASP A 70 2.82 3.98 18.29
CA ASP A 70 3.47 2.70 18.01
C ASP A 70 2.61 1.72 17.20
N TYR A 71 1.30 1.92 17.16
CA TYR A 71 0.37 1.10 16.38
C TYR A 71 0.06 1.68 14.99
N ILE A 72 0.58 2.87 14.65
CA ILE A 72 0.43 3.51 13.35
C ILE A 72 1.76 3.42 12.58
N PRO A 73 1.76 2.98 11.31
CA PRO A 73 3.00 2.81 10.56
C PRO A 73 3.69 4.13 10.25
N ASN A 74 5.02 4.10 10.19
CA ASN A 74 5.81 5.10 9.50
C ASN A 74 5.62 4.98 8.00
N LEU A 75 5.53 6.13 7.33
CA LEU A 75 5.46 6.24 5.87
C LEU A 75 6.78 6.81 5.30
N ALA A 76 7.61 7.42 6.14
CA ALA A 76 8.91 7.99 5.74
C ALA A 76 9.82 6.92 5.15
N ASP A 77 10.48 7.26 4.03
CA ASP A 77 11.42 6.40 3.30
C ASP A 77 10.82 5.04 2.88
N GLN A 78 9.48 4.98 2.80
CA GLN A 78 8.80 3.79 2.30
C GLN A 78 8.74 3.83 0.77
N HIS A 79 8.85 2.69 0.13
CA HIS A 79 8.81 2.58 -1.34
C HIS A 79 7.51 3.14 -1.91
N PRO A 80 7.59 4.03 -2.90
CA PRO A 80 6.40 4.71 -3.42
C PRO A 80 5.42 3.74 -4.09
N LEU A 81 5.91 2.69 -4.77
CA LEU A 81 5.06 1.63 -5.33
C LEU A 81 4.28 0.91 -4.23
N TYR A 82 4.95 0.54 -3.12
CA TYR A 82 4.28 -0.08 -1.99
C TYR A 82 3.22 0.84 -1.38
N LEU A 83 3.52 2.13 -1.17
CA LEU A 83 2.56 3.09 -0.62
C LEU A 83 1.33 3.22 -1.51
N PHE A 84 1.53 3.37 -2.82
CA PHE A 84 0.44 3.43 -3.78
C PHE A 84 -0.42 2.17 -3.78
N GLU A 85 0.20 0.98 -3.82
CA GLU A 85 -0.52 -0.28 -3.73
C GLU A 85 -1.34 -0.44 -2.43
N GLN A 86 -0.83 0.10 -1.30
CA GLN A 86 -1.61 0.05 -0.07
C GLN A 86 -2.87 0.92 -0.15
N PHE A 87 -2.83 2.09 -0.82
CA PHE A 87 -4.03 2.87 -1.10
C PHE A 87 -5.03 2.07 -1.95
N GLU A 88 -4.55 1.39 -3.00
CA GLU A 88 -5.42 0.55 -3.83
C GLU A 88 -6.06 -0.59 -3.01
N LYS A 89 -5.27 -1.26 -2.16
CA LYS A 89 -5.77 -2.34 -1.30
C LYS A 89 -6.79 -1.85 -0.27
N PHE A 90 -6.63 -0.65 0.28
CA PHE A 90 -7.63 -0.03 1.16
C PHE A 90 -8.88 0.40 0.39
N GLY A 91 -8.72 0.95 -0.81
CA GLY A 91 -9.81 1.44 -1.63
C GLY A 91 -10.73 0.33 -2.14
N ASN A 92 -10.18 -0.83 -2.46
CA ASN A 92 -10.90 -1.99 -3.00
C ASN A 92 -11.29 -3.06 -1.93
N GLY A 93 -10.98 -2.82 -0.64
CA GLY A 93 -11.35 -3.72 0.46
C GLY A 93 -10.45 -4.95 0.64
N VAL A 94 -9.39 -5.14 -0.16
CA VAL A 94 -8.39 -6.22 0.06
C VAL A 94 -7.66 -6.03 1.39
N ARG A 95 -7.46 -4.77 1.78
CA ARG A 95 -6.98 -4.39 3.10
C ARG A 95 -7.98 -3.46 3.73
N GLU A 96 -8.43 -3.80 4.93
CA GLU A 96 -9.45 -3.04 5.64
C GLU A 96 -8.87 -2.28 6.83
N ASP A 97 -9.31 -1.04 7.00
CA ASP A 97 -9.12 -0.18 8.16
C ASP A 97 -10.19 0.90 8.13
N TYR A 98 -10.79 1.20 9.28
CA TYR A 98 -11.93 2.12 9.35
C TYR A 98 -11.64 3.50 8.77
N VAL A 99 -10.44 4.03 9.02
CA VAL A 99 -10.03 5.37 8.55
C VAL A 99 -9.44 5.27 7.14
N MET A 100 -8.45 4.37 6.95
CA MET A 100 -7.68 4.33 5.70
C MET A 100 -8.51 3.89 4.51
N SER A 101 -9.49 2.98 4.68
CA SER A 101 -10.37 2.56 3.58
C SER A 101 -11.21 3.74 3.06
N LYS A 102 -11.77 4.57 3.95
CA LYS A 102 -12.54 5.75 3.56
C LYS A 102 -11.67 6.83 2.91
N LEU A 103 -10.48 7.07 3.46
CA LEU A 103 -9.53 8.01 2.88
C LEU A 103 -9.10 7.57 1.47
N ALA A 104 -8.70 6.32 1.31
CA ALA A 104 -8.30 5.78 0.01
C ALA A 104 -9.41 5.90 -1.05
N GLN A 105 -10.67 5.68 -0.68
CA GLN A 105 -11.82 5.83 -1.57
C GLN A 105 -12.11 7.31 -1.94
N SER A 106 -11.75 8.26 -1.08
CA SER A 106 -11.97 9.69 -1.33
C SER A 106 -10.86 10.37 -2.14
N LEU A 107 -9.70 9.74 -2.28
CA LEU A 107 -8.56 10.28 -3.02
C LEU A 107 -8.61 9.88 -4.50
N THR A 108 -8.25 10.80 -5.38
CA THR A 108 -8.00 10.48 -6.79
C THR A 108 -6.73 9.64 -6.94
N VAL A 109 -6.54 9.01 -8.10
CA VAL A 109 -5.32 8.25 -8.42
C VAL A 109 -4.09 9.16 -8.35
N GLU A 110 -4.18 10.37 -8.89
CA GLU A 110 -3.11 11.37 -8.87
C GLU A 110 -2.74 11.78 -7.43
N GLU A 111 -3.72 12.03 -6.56
CA GLU A 111 -3.47 12.36 -5.15
C GLU A 111 -2.77 11.21 -4.41
N ARG A 112 -3.14 9.94 -4.68
CA ARG A 112 -2.47 8.76 -4.10
C ARG A 112 -1.01 8.66 -4.56
N ILE A 113 -0.74 8.92 -5.84
CA ILE A 113 0.61 8.98 -6.41
C ILE A 113 1.42 10.08 -5.71
N ASN A 114 0.91 11.30 -5.66
CA ASN A 114 1.60 12.45 -5.09
C ASN A 114 1.91 12.26 -3.59
N ILE A 115 0.97 11.70 -2.82
CA ILE A 115 1.18 11.36 -1.40
C ILE A 115 2.24 10.25 -1.25
N ALA A 116 2.23 9.24 -2.12
CA ALA A 116 3.24 8.18 -2.10
C ALA A 116 4.63 8.71 -2.41
N VAL A 117 4.77 9.60 -3.40
CA VAL A 117 6.04 10.30 -3.72
C VAL A 117 6.48 11.15 -2.54
N TYR A 118 5.59 11.95 -1.95
CA TYR A 118 5.94 12.81 -0.81
C TYR A 118 6.55 12.00 0.34
N TYR A 119 5.88 10.95 0.81
CA TYR A 119 6.35 10.17 1.94
C TYR A 119 7.57 9.30 1.64
N SER A 120 7.73 8.83 0.41
CA SER A 120 8.91 8.06 0.00
C SER A 120 10.21 8.88 0.04
N LEU A 121 10.11 10.18 -0.09
CA LEU A 121 11.25 11.11 -0.06
C LEU A 121 11.52 11.70 1.34
N GLN A 122 10.73 11.32 2.36
CA GLN A 122 11.01 11.70 3.74
C GLN A 122 12.07 10.79 4.36
N GLN A 123 12.76 11.28 5.37
CA GLN A 123 13.78 10.51 6.09
C GLN A 123 13.14 9.67 7.22
N ALA A 124 13.31 8.35 7.16
CA ALA A 124 12.93 7.47 8.26
C ALA A 124 13.86 7.67 9.47
N LYS A 125 13.27 7.88 10.64
CA LYS A 125 14.00 8.01 11.90
C LYS A 125 14.23 6.63 12.54
N PRO A 126 15.43 6.38 13.07
CA PRO A 126 15.69 5.17 13.84
C PRO A 126 14.76 5.08 15.06
N ARG A 127 14.41 3.85 15.45
CA ARG A 127 13.65 3.58 16.67
C ARG A 127 14.44 2.70 17.62
N THR A 128 14.32 3.00 18.91
CA THR A 128 14.89 2.16 19.98
C THR A 128 13.98 0.95 20.20
N SER A 129 14.58 -0.22 20.35
CA SER A 129 13.82 -1.44 20.70
C SER A 129 13.23 -1.33 22.11
N PRO A 130 11.94 -1.65 22.30
CA PRO A 130 11.35 -1.76 23.63
C PRO A 130 11.79 -3.05 24.37
N ALA A 131 12.50 -3.95 23.70
CA ALA A 131 12.97 -5.23 24.23
C ALA A 131 14.44 -5.47 23.79
N PRO A 132 15.40 -4.75 24.39
CA PRO A 132 16.81 -4.82 23.99
C PRO A 132 17.38 -6.24 24.11
N ASP A 133 16.94 -7.02 25.08
CA ASP A 133 17.39 -8.39 25.31
C ASP A 133 17.01 -9.36 24.16
N LEU A 134 16.05 -8.98 23.33
CA LEU A 134 15.59 -9.80 22.19
C LEU A 134 16.23 -9.41 20.84
N ILE A 135 17.11 -8.40 20.81
CA ILE A 135 17.66 -7.85 19.56
C ILE A 135 18.41 -8.94 18.78
N ASP A 136 19.30 -9.68 19.41
CA ASP A 136 20.13 -10.67 18.70
C ASP A 136 19.30 -11.87 18.22
N ALA A 137 18.39 -12.36 19.05
CA ALA A 137 17.47 -13.43 18.65
C ALA A 137 16.53 -12.97 17.53
N GLY A 138 16.03 -11.72 17.61
CA GLY A 138 15.20 -11.11 16.58
C GLY A 138 15.96 -10.93 15.27
N ARG A 139 17.20 -10.48 15.31
CA ARG A 139 18.10 -10.35 14.16
C ARG A 139 18.30 -11.69 13.45
N ALA A 140 18.65 -12.73 14.21
CA ALA A 140 18.83 -14.07 13.65
C ALA A 140 17.55 -14.59 12.97
N LYS A 141 16.40 -14.40 13.59
CA LYS A 141 15.10 -14.78 13.02
C LYS A 141 14.78 -13.97 11.76
N PHE A 142 15.01 -12.65 11.78
CA PHE A 142 14.82 -11.77 10.62
C PHE A 142 15.68 -12.21 9.45
N GLN A 143 16.98 -12.45 9.66
CA GLN A 143 17.90 -12.88 8.62
C GLN A 143 17.49 -14.23 8.02
N ALA A 144 17.00 -15.15 8.84
CA ALA A 144 16.60 -16.47 8.37
C ALA A 144 15.26 -16.50 7.58
N LYS A 145 14.33 -15.60 7.88
CA LYS A 145 12.95 -15.69 7.37
C LYS A 145 12.46 -14.47 6.58
N CYS A 146 13.05 -13.31 6.78
CA CYS A 146 12.49 -12.04 6.28
C CYS A 146 13.41 -11.34 5.29
N SER A 147 14.73 -11.44 5.48
CA SER A 147 15.73 -10.67 4.73
C SER A 147 15.76 -10.96 3.23
N ALA A 148 15.33 -12.13 2.79
CA ALA A 148 15.28 -12.49 1.37
C ALA A 148 14.37 -11.57 0.55
N CYS A 149 13.27 -11.07 1.16
CA CYS A 149 12.32 -10.17 0.52
C CYS A 149 12.46 -8.73 1.03
N HIS A 150 12.72 -8.54 2.33
CA HIS A 150 12.76 -7.22 2.95
C HIS A 150 14.15 -6.58 3.00
N GLY A 151 15.16 -7.22 2.40
CA GLY A 151 16.55 -6.74 2.42
C GLY A 151 17.27 -7.06 3.73
N LYS A 152 18.62 -7.03 3.69
CA LYS A 152 19.46 -7.41 4.85
C LYS A 152 19.35 -6.43 6.01
N GLU A 153 19.13 -5.15 5.68
CA GLU A 153 18.93 -4.04 6.63
C GLU A 153 17.46 -3.67 6.79
N ALA A 154 16.57 -4.57 6.34
CA ALA A 154 15.11 -4.34 6.33
C ALA A 154 14.68 -3.11 5.52
N GLU A 155 15.46 -2.75 4.52
CA GLU A 155 15.24 -1.62 3.62
C GLU A 155 14.09 -1.85 2.65
N GLY A 156 13.77 -3.11 2.33
CA GLY A 156 12.78 -3.46 1.31
C GLY A 156 13.26 -3.24 -0.12
N PHE A 157 12.35 -3.40 -1.07
CA PHE A 157 12.62 -3.16 -2.49
C PHE A 157 11.32 -3.09 -3.28
N ARG A 158 11.07 -2.04 -4.04
CA ARG A 158 9.87 -1.85 -4.89
C ARG A 158 8.55 -2.00 -4.11
N ASP A 159 7.85 -3.12 -4.30
CA ASP A 159 6.61 -3.51 -3.63
C ASP A 159 6.83 -4.28 -2.31
N MET A 160 8.07 -4.71 -2.04
CA MET A 160 8.49 -5.28 -0.75
C MET A 160 8.74 -4.15 0.25
N PRO A 161 7.93 -3.99 1.30
CA PRO A 161 8.03 -2.82 2.15
C PRO A 161 9.32 -2.75 2.97
N ARG A 162 9.82 -1.53 3.16
CA ARG A 162 10.79 -1.20 4.18
C ARG A 162 10.18 -1.48 5.56
N LEU A 163 10.91 -2.22 6.39
CA LEU A 163 10.56 -2.52 7.78
C LEU A 163 11.47 -1.75 8.76
N ALA A 164 12.66 -1.32 8.32
CA ALA A 164 13.56 -0.53 9.13
C ALA A 164 12.88 0.79 9.57
N GLY A 165 12.96 1.10 10.86
CA GLY A 165 12.31 2.27 11.44
C GLY A 165 10.81 2.13 11.73
N GLN A 166 10.18 1.00 11.38
CA GLN A 166 8.78 0.76 11.72
C GLN A 166 8.58 0.54 13.22
N PRO A 167 7.48 1.02 13.80
CA PRO A 167 7.14 0.71 15.18
C PRO A 167 6.97 -0.80 15.40
N SER A 168 7.56 -1.33 16.45
CA SER A 168 7.49 -2.77 16.75
C SER A 168 6.05 -3.26 16.99
N GLU A 169 5.22 -2.43 17.60
CA GLU A 169 3.80 -2.76 17.81
C GLU A 169 3.03 -2.83 16.49
N TYR A 170 3.30 -1.90 15.56
CA TYR A 170 2.71 -1.98 14.22
C TYR A 170 3.15 -3.24 13.47
N ILE A 171 4.43 -3.65 13.59
CA ILE A 171 4.92 -4.91 12.99
C ILE A 171 4.16 -6.10 13.55
N LYS A 172 3.95 -6.17 14.88
CA LYS A 172 3.15 -7.25 15.51
C LYS A 172 1.72 -7.27 14.99
N ILE A 173 1.06 -6.11 14.90
CA ILE A 173 -0.29 -5.97 14.34
C ILE A 173 -0.33 -6.46 12.89
N ALA A 174 0.65 -6.07 12.08
CA ALA A 174 0.72 -6.50 10.68
C ALA A 174 0.94 -8.01 10.54
N LEU A 175 1.84 -8.60 11.33
CA LEU A 175 2.09 -10.04 11.34
C LEU A 175 0.84 -10.81 11.80
N LYS A 176 0.18 -10.33 12.88
CA LYS A 176 -1.07 -10.93 13.34
C LYS A 176 -2.13 -10.90 12.24
N ARG A 177 -2.31 -9.78 11.56
CA ARG A 177 -3.25 -9.67 10.43
C ARG A 177 -2.96 -10.71 9.35
N PHE A 178 -1.69 -10.92 8.98
CA PHE A 178 -1.34 -11.94 7.98
C PHE A 178 -1.61 -13.37 8.48
N LYS A 179 -1.47 -13.63 9.78
CA LYS A 179 -1.83 -14.94 10.37
C LYS A 179 -3.35 -15.19 10.34
N ASP A 180 -4.13 -14.14 10.49
CA ASP A 180 -5.60 -14.21 10.52
C ASP A 180 -6.22 -14.24 9.10
N MET A 181 -5.42 -13.99 8.03
CA MET A 181 -5.89 -14.04 6.65
C MET A 181 -6.20 -15.47 6.20
N ASP A 182 -7.32 -15.62 5.50
CA ASP A 182 -7.69 -16.87 4.83
C ASP A 182 -6.98 -16.97 3.46
N PRO A 183 -6.04 -17.91 3.25
CA PRO A 183 -5.35 -18.07 2.00
C PRO A 183 -6.26 -18.52 0.83
N ALA A 184 -7.45 -18.99 1.09
CA ALA A 184 -8.43 -19.33 0.06
C ALA A 184 -9.09 -18.08 -0.56
N VAL A 185 -9.10 -16.96 0.17
CA VAL A 185 -9.76 -15.71 -0.22
C VAL A 185 -8.76 -14.60 -0.52
N GLN A 186 -7.64 -14.58 0.21
CA GLN A 186 -6.65 -13.50 0.19
C GLN A 186 -5.30 -14.02 -0.28
N SER A 187 -4.64 -13.25 -1.15
CA SER A 187 -3.31 -13.60 -1.68
C SER A 187 -2.23 -12.67 -1.11
N SER A 188 -1.31 -13.24 -0.32
CA SER A 188 -0.09 -12.56 0.12
C SER A 188 0.98 -13.59 0.49
N PRO A 189 2.23 -13.45 0.03
CA PRO A 189 3.35 -14.30 0.47
C PRO A 189 3.52 -14.27 2.00
N MET A 190 3.15 -13.16 2.63
CA MET A 190 3.28 -12.97 4.08
C MET A 190 2.37 -13.90 4.90
N ILE A 191 1.31 -14.47 4.34
CA ILE A 191 0.43 -15.44 5.02
C ILE A 191 1.26 -16.67 5.45
N GLY A 192 1.97 -17.28 4.50
CA GLY A 192 2.82 -18.45 4.78
C GLY A 192 4.02 -18.13 5.67
N ILE A 193 4.58 -16.93 5.57
CA ILE A 193 5.71 -16.48 6.39
C ILE A 193 5.28 -16.20 7.84
N ALA A 194 4.12 -15.58 8.02
CA ALA A 194 3.62 -15.20 9.35
C ALA A 194 3.04 -16.39 10.14
N ALA A 195 2.45 -17.38 9.46
CA ALA A 195 1.79 -18.51 10.11
C ALA A 195 2.63 -19.22 11.19
N PRO A 196 3.94 -19.52 11.01
CA PRO A 196 4.76 -20.21 12.01
C PRO A 196 5.44 -19.27 13.02
N LEU A 197 5.15 -17.96 13.00
CA LEU A 197 5.70 -17.00 13.96
C LEU A 197 4.79 -16.91 15.21
#